data_48d1425ef15c7d26573c95e44e1778fd
#
_entry.id   48d1425ef15c7d26573c95e44e1778fd
#
_cell.length_a   1.000
_cell.length_b   1.000
_cell.length_c   1.000
_cell.angle_alpha   90.00
_cell.angle_beta   90.00
_cell.angle_gamma   90.00
#
_symmetry.space_group_name_H-M   'P 1'
#
loop_
_entity.id
_entity.type
_entity.pdbx_description
1 polymer ?
#
loop_
_entity_poly.entity_id
_entity_poly.type
_entity_poly.pdbx_seq_one_letter_code
_entity_poly.pdbx_strand_id
1 'polypeptide(L)'
;GETEKATDYLRFYSSQRLLGEHVPYAIEAWPEGNQRHLSAESGLYCRIITEGMFGIRPTGLNSFVFTPRLPQEWDHMNLRKICAFNQVFDIEVKRLGDQLQVAVIADGKTISNRKIKEGENIRIKF
;
A
#
# COMPACT_ATOMS: atom_id res chain seq x y z
N GLY A 1 1.97 13.77 5.71
CA GLY A 1 0.80 13.15 6.29
C GLY A 1 1.08 12.60 7.68
N GLU A 2 0.06 12.17 8.36
CA GLU A 2 0.16 11.58 9.70
C GLU A 2 0.28 10.05 9.60
N THR A 3 1.41 9.58 9.11
CA THR A 3 1.65 8.14 8.81
C THR A 3 1.49 7.27 10.05
N GLU A 4 2.05 7.68 11.19
CA GLU A 4 1.98 6.89 12.44
C GLU A 4 0.55 6.78 12.95
N LYS A 5 -0.19 7.86 12.99
CA LYS A 5 -1.60 7.86 13.40
C LYS A 5 -2.47 7.01 12.47
N ALA A 6 -2.23 7.06 11.17
CA ALA A 6 -2.92 6.22 10.20
C ALA A 6 -2.60 4.73 10.43
N THR A 7 -1.35 4.42 10.78
CA THR A 7 -0.90 3.06 11.08
C THR A 7 -1.55 2.53 12.37
N ASP A 8 -1.69 3.35 13.40
CA ASP A 8 -2.38 2.96 14.64
C ASP A 8 -3.85 2.64 14.40
N TYR A 9 -4.55 3.47 13.63
CA TYR A 9 -5.92 3.18 13.24
C TYR A 9 -6.04 1.91 12.39
N LEU A 10 -5.09 1.69 11.47
CA LEU A 10 -5.05 0.49 10.65
C LEU A 10 -4.84 -0.77 11.50
N ARG A 11 -3.93 -0.72 12.48
CA ARG A 11 -3.72 -1.82 13.44
C ARG A 11 -4.98 -2.12 14.23
N PHE A 12 -5.59 -1.08 14.80
CA PHE A 12 -6.84 -1.24 15.54
C PHE A 12 -7.94 -1.85 14.67
N TYR A 13 -8.16 -1.31 13.49
CA TYR A 13 -9.15 -1.81 12.55
C TYR A 13 -8.89 -3.27 12.15
N SER A 14 -7.65 -3.61 11.80
CA SER A 14 -7.25 -4.96 11.41
C SER A 14 -7.47 -5.96 12.53
N SER A 15 -7.09 -5.61 13.76
CA SER A 15 -7.23 -6.49 14.93
C SER A 15 -8.70 -6.84 15.26
N GLN A 16 -9.64 -5.95 14.92
CA GLN A 16 -11.05 -6.13 15.23
C GLN A 16 -11.86 -6.72 14.07
N ARG A 17 -11.42 -6.55 12.84
CA ARG A 17 -12.29 -6.74 11.68
C ARG A 17 -11.78 -7.73 10.63
N LEU A 18 -10.49 -8.03 10.61
CA LEU A 18 -9.91 -8.89 9.58
C LEU A 18 -9.59 -10.32 10.06
N LEU A 19 -9.74 -10.57 11.35
CA LEU A 19 -9.44 -11.87 11.95
C LEU A 19 -10.73 -12.61 12.29
N GLY A 20 -10.74 -13.94 12.11
CA GLY A 20 -11.85 -14.80 12.47
C GLY A 20 -12.63 -15.34 11.26
N GLU A 21 -13.87 -15.70 11.46
CA GLU A 21 -14.72 -16.41 10.49
C GLU A 21 -15.04 -15.62 9.22
N HIS A 22 -14.84 -14.31 9.25
CA HIS A 22 -15.17 -13.41 8.14
C HIS A 22 -14.00 -13.10 7.22
N VAL A 23 -12.82 -13.67 7.46
CA VAL A 23 -11.68 -13.54 6.53
C VAL A 23 -12.08 -14.08 5.15
N PRO A 24 -11.80 -13.37 4.05
CA PRO A 24 -10.94 -12.18 3.89
C PRO A 24 -11.65 -10.82 3.98
N TYR A 25 -12.85 -10.77 4.46
CA TYR A 25 -13.65 -9.56 4.41
C TYR A 25 -13.69 -8.83 5.75
N ALA A 26 -13.70 -7.50 5.72
CA ALA A 26 -13.92 -6.69 6.90
C ALA A 26 -15.37 -6.73 7.36
N ILE A 27 -15.65 -6.71 8.65
CA ILE A 27 -17.01 -6.63 9.19
C ILE A 27 -17.58 -5.25 8.96
N GLU A 28 -18.79 -5.15 8.38
CA GLU A 28 -19.42 -3.88 8.03
C GLU A 28 -19.65 -2.98 9.25
N ALA A 29 -20.16 -3.55 10.31
CA ALA A 29 -20.44 -2.82 11.54
C ALA A 29 -19.80 -3.52 12.74
N TRP A 30 -19.04 -2.78 13.50
CA TRP A 30 -18.46 -3.23 14.76
C TRP A 30 -19.06 -2.41 15.91
N PRO A 31 -19.53 -3.01 17.01
CA PRO A 31 -19.29 -4.39 17.50
C PRO A 31 -20.32 -5.46 17.11
N GLU A 32 -21.14 -5.23 16.16
CA GLU A 32 -22.29 -6.08 15.82
C GLU A 32 -21.97 -7.46 15.21
N GLY A 33 -20.72 -7.77 15.03
CA GLY A 33 -20.08 -9.08 14.98
C GLY A 33 -20.42 -10.06 13.86
N ASN A 34 -21.63 -10.20 13.41
CA ASN A 34 -22.06 -11.25 12.47
C ASN A 34 -22.58 -10.74 11.13
N GLN A 35 -22.40 -9.48 10.85
CA GLN A 35 -22.86 -8.93 9.59
C GLN A 35 -21.82 -9.15 8.50
N ARG A 36 -22.27 -9.70 7.38
CA ARG A 36 -21.47 -9.80 6.18
C ARG A 36 -21.33 -8.41 5.57
N HIS A 37 -20.11 -8.09 5.20
CA HIS A 37 -19.83 -6.81 4.65
C HIS A 37 -19.86 -6.82 3.17
N LEU A 38 -20.09 -5.60 2.67
CA LEU A 38 -20.06 -5.29 1.28
C LEU A 38 -18.61 -5.37 0.75
N SER A 39 -18.43 -5.91 -0.44
CA SER A 39 -17.13 -5.99 -1.11
C SER A 39 -16.47 -4.61 -1.31
N ALA A 40 -17.27 -3.55 -1.35
CA ALA A 40 -16.79 -2.17 -1.44
C ALA A 40 -15.90 -1.77 -0.25
N GLU A 41 -16.25 -2.15 0.98
CA GLU A 41 -15.46 -1.83 2.17
C GLU A 41 -14.13 -2.56 2.19
N SER A 42 -14.11 -3.82 1.75
CA SER A 42 -12.86 -4.57 1.59
C SER A 42 -11.96 -3.93 0.53
N GLY A 43 -12.53 -3.43 -0.55
CA GLY A 43 -11.82 -2.66 -1.56
C GLY A 43 -11.23 -1.35 -1.01
N LEU A 44 -11.98 -0.63 -0.18
CA LEU A 44 -11.51 0.58 0.48
C LEU A 44 -10.36 0.28 1.45
N TYR A 45 -10.41 -0.83 2.17
CA TYR A 45 -9.29 -1.26 3.02
C TYR A 45 -8.00 -1.47 2.20
N CYS A 46 -8.09 -2.14 1.05
CA CYS A 46 -6.94 -2.31 0.16
C CYS A 46 -6.38 -0.96 -0.34
N ARG A 47 -7.25 0.03 -0.56
CA ARG A 47 -6.82 1.38 -0.98
C ARG A 47 -6.03 2.13 0.09
N ILE A 48 -6.23 1.83 1.38
CA ILE A 48 -5.38 2.37 2.45
C ILE A 48 -3.91 1.99 2.19
N ILE A 49 -3.67 0.77 1.75
CA ILE A 49 -2.32 0.30 1.43
C ILE A 49 -1.82 0.91 0.12
N THR A 50 -2.57 0.73 -0.97
CA THR A 50 -2.10 1.13 -2.31
C THR A 50 -2.02 2.64 -2.49
N GLU A 51 -3.06 3.37 -2.09
CA GLU A 51 -3.15 4.82 -2.27
C GLU A 51 -2.66 5.60 -1.05
N GLY A 52 -2.80 5.03 0.16
CA GLY A 52 -2.35 5.64 1.41
C GLY A 52 -0.86 5.45 1.65
N MET A 53 -0.42 4.21 1.88
CA MET A 53 0.97 3.91 2.26
C MET A 53 1.93 3.98 1.07
N PHE A 54 1.59 3.36 -0.06
CA PHE A 54 2.40 3.45 -1.27
C PHE A 54 2.15 4.76 -2.05
N GLY A 55 0.99 5.38 -1.88
CA GLY A 55 0.65 6.64 -2.54
C GLY A 55 0.53 6.51 -4.06
N ILE A 56 0.08 5.36 -4.56
CA ILE A 56 -0.03 5.07 -5.99
C ILE A 56 -1.19 5.87 -6.59
N ARG A 57 -0.88 6.65 -7.64
CA ARG A 57 -1.87 7.42 -8.41
C ARG A 57 -1.58 7.28 -9.90
N PRO A 58 -2.49 6.68 -10.68
CA PRO A 58 -2.39 6.64 -12.13
C PRO A 58 -2.31 8.06 -12.72
N THR A 59 -1.43 8.25 -13.68
CA THR A 59 -1.25 9.53 -14.40
C THR A 59 -1.39 9.40 -15.90
N GLY A 60 -1.64 8.18 -16.39
CA GLY A 60 -1.85 7.88 -17.80
C GLY A 60 -2.07 6.37 -18.00
N LEU A 61 -2.25 5.94 -19.22
CA LEU A 61 -2.50 4.53 -19.56
C LEU A 61 -1.31 3.60 -19.26
N ASN A 62 -0.09 4.15 -19.21
CA ASN A 62 1.14 3.41 -18.94
C ASN A 62 2.03 4.10 -17.90
N SER A 63 1.46 4.94 -17.05
CA SER A 63 2.24 5.73 -16.09
C SER A 63 1.50 5.99 -14.80
N PHE A 64 2.27 6.07 -13.72
CA PHE A 64 1.78 6.45 -12.39
C PHE A 64 2.82 7.26 -11.63
N VAL A 65 2.35 7.95 -10.61
CA VAL A 65 3.18 8.53 -9.56
C VAL A 65 2.91 7.75 -8.29
N PHE A 66 3.92 7.55 -7.46
CA PHE A 66 3.74 7.04 -6.12
C PHE A 66 4.59 7.80 -5.11
N THR A 67 4.13 7.81 -3.86
CA THR A 67 4.67 8.63 -2.79
C THR A 67 4.74 7.77 -1.52
N PRO A 68 5.76 6.93 -1.38
CA PRO A 68 5.82 5.96 -0.30
C PRO A 68 5.94 6.64 1.07
N ARG A 69 5.21 6.11 2.04
CA ARG A 69 5.23 6.51 3.44
C ARG A 69 5.40 5.25 4.28
N LEU A 70 6.58 5.09 4.84
CA LEU A 70 6.95 3.91 5.61
C LEU A 70 6.84 4.23 7.10
N PRO A 71 5.97 3.55 7.89
CA PRO A 71 5.91 3.74 9.33
C PRO A 71 7.28 3.61 9.99
N GLN A 72 7.55 4.39 11.03
CA GLN A 72 8.89 4.45 11.65
C GLN A 72 9.39 3.10 12.17
N GLU A 73 8.48 2.28 12.65
CA GLU A 73 8.80 0.94 13.16
C GLU A 73 9.04 -0.12 12.07
N TRP A 74 8.80 0.23 10.80
CA TRP A 74 8.97 -0.72 9.71
C TRP A 74 10.30 -0.51 8.99
N ASP A 75 11.04 -1.59 8.79
CA ASP A 75 12.27 -1.58 8.00
C ASP A 75 12.00 -1.57 6.49
N HIS A 76 10.88 -2.15 6.10
CA HIS A 76 10.49 -2.25 4.69
C HIS A 76 8.98 -2.49 4.51
N MET A 77 8.50 -2.22 3.31
CA MET A 77 7.19 -2.64 2.81
C MET A 77 7.29 -3.01 1.33
N ASN A 78 6.56 -4.05 0.93
CA ASN A 78 6.58 -4.52 -0.45
C ASN A 78 5.15 -4.72 -0.94
N LEU A 79 4.87 -4.29 -2.16
CA LEU A 79 3.64 -4.57 -2.86
C LEU A 79 4.00 -5.37 -4.12
N ARG A 80 3.56 -6.62 -4.15
CA ARG A 80 3.97 -7.58 -5.19
C ARG A 80 2.85 -7.94 -6.11
N LYS A 81 3.20 -8.29 -7.36
CA LYS A 81 2.28 -8.74 -8.40
C LYS A 81 1.15 -7.73 -8.66
N ILE A 82 1.49 -6.45 -8.72
CA ILE A 82 0.55 -5.41 -9.11
C ILE A 82 0.23 -5.60 -10.60
N CYS A 83 -1.04 -5.91 -10.89
CA CYS A 83 -1.54 -6.03 -12.27
C CYS A 83 -2.17 -4.70 -12.69
N ALA A 84 -1.42 -3.84 -13.34
CA ALA A 84 -1.88 -2.54 -13.82
C ALA A 84 -1.03 -2.08 -15.02
N PHE A 85 -1.55 -1.14 -15.81
CA PHE A 85 -0.83 -0.54 -16.94
C PHE A 85 -0.34 -1.55 -17.99
N ASN A 86 -1.08 -2.65 -18.18
CA ASN A 86 -0.70 -3.81 -19.01
C ASN A 86 0.63 -4.45 -18.59
N GLN A 87 1.01 -4.31 -17.33
CA GLN A 87 2.22 -4.88 -16.74
C GLN A 87 1.89 -5.63 -15.46
N VAL A 88 2.78 -6.54 -15.09
CA VAL A 88 2.85 -7.12 -13.74
C VAL A 88 4.16 -6.66 -13.12
N PHE A 89 4.07 -5.95 -12.00
CA PHE A 89 5.26 -5.37 -11.38
C PHE A 89 5.19 -5.39 -9.85
N ASP A 90 6.34 -5.21 -9.25
CA ASP A 90 6.54 -5.12 -7.81
C ASP A 90 7.05 -3.71 -7.45
N ILE A 91 6.67 -3.23 -6.27
CA ILE A 91 7.25 -2.04 -5.64
C ILE A 91 7.85 -2.49 -4.30
N GLU A 92 9.13 -2.21 -4.11
CA GLU A 92 9.85 -2.46 -2.87
C GLU A 92 10.33 -1.15 -2.27
N VAL A 93 10.07 -0.97 -0.98
CA VAL A 93 10.49 0.20 -0.21
C VAL A 93 11.24 -0.27 1.02
N LYS A 94 12.46 0.21 1.22
CA LYS A 94 13.32 -0.13 2.34
C LYS A 94 13.88 1.11 3.01
N ARG A 95 13.93 1.12 4.35
CA ARG A 95 14.54 2.21 5.10
C ARG A 95 16.07 2.12 5.06
N LEU A 96 16.70 3.25 4.77
CA LEU A 96 18.15 3.42 4.80
C LEU A 96 18.48 4.71 5.58
N GLY A 97 18.53 4.60 6.91
CA GLY A 97 18.69 5.75 7.78
C GLY A 97 17.50 6.70 7.66
N ASP A 98 17.75 7.94 7.28
CA ASP A 98 16.77 9.01 7.07
C ASP A 98 16.11 9.00 5.67
N GLN A 99 16.52 8.08 4.81
CA GLN A 99 16.04 7.94 3.45
C GLN A 99 15.31 6.62 3.23
N LEU A 100 14.59 6.54 2.12
CA LEU A 100 13.99 5.31 1.61
C LEU A 100 14.69 4.92 0.31
N GLN A 101 15.08 3.66 0.20
CA GLN A 101 15.41 3.05 -1.08
C GLN A 101 14.14 2.46 -1.67
N VAL A 102 13.86 2.81 -2.92
CA VAL A 102 12.66 2.40 -3.61
C VAL A 102 13.03 1.75 -4.94
N ALA A 103 12.54 0.54 -5.16
CA ALA A 103 12.70 -0.18 -6.41
C ALA A 103 11.33 -0.51 -7.03
N VAL A 104 11.25 -0.40 -8.35
CA VAL A 104 10.14 -0.90 -9.16
C VAL A 104 10.69 -1.95 -10.11
N ILE A 105 10.11 -3.15 -10.07
CA ILE A 105 10.58 -4.31 -10.81
C ILE A 105 9.42 -4.83 -11.67
N ALA A 106 9.60 -4.92 -12.98
CA ALA A 106 8.63 -5.50 -13.89
C ALA A 106 9.32 -6.58 -14.74
N ASP A 107 8.67 -7.72 -14.92
CA ASP A 107 9.20 -8.87 -15.67
C ASP A 107 10.61 -9.29 -15.23
N GLY A 108 10.88 -9.24 -13.92
CA GLY A 108 12.18 -9.55 -13.35
C GLY A 108 13.29 -8.51 -13.63
N LYS A 109 12.95 -7.38 -14.26
CA LYS A 109 13.88 -6.29 -14.53
C LYS A 109 13.60 -5.08 -13.65
N THR A 110 14.64 -4.48 -13.11
CA THR A 110 14.54 -3.23 -12.36
C THR A 110 14.26 -2.07 -13.30
N ILE A 111 13.05 -1.52 -13.23
CA ILE A 111 12.63 -0.34 -14.01
C ILE A 111 13.13 0.95 -13.37
N SER A 112 13.12 0.98 -12.05
CA SER A 112 13.58 2.14 -11.26
C SER A 112 14.19 1.65 -9.95
N ASN A 113 15.29 2.28 -9.55
CA ASN A 113 15.90 2.08 -8.22
C ASN A 113 16.46 3.42 -7.76
N ARG A 114 15.86 4.01 -6.70
CA ARG A 114 16.19 5.37 -6.25
C ARG A 114 16.24 5.43 -4.73
N LYS A 115 17.07 6.35 -4.25
CA LYS A 115 17.03 6.82 -2.85
C LYS A 115 16.26 8.13 -2.83
N ILE A 116 15.31 8.23 -1.91
CA ILE A 116 14.42 9.38 -1.80
C ILE A 116 14.23 9.75 -0.32
N LYS A 117 13.74 10.96 -0.07
CA LYS A 117 13.15 11.30 1.23
C LYS A 117 11.73 10.76 1.32
N GLU A 118 11.29 10.42 2.52
CA GLU A 118 9.90 9.99 2.72
C GLU A 118 8.91 11.06 2.24
N GLY A 119 7.87 10.62 1.52
CA GLY A 119 6.87 11.52 0.96
C GLY A 119 7.28 12.22 -0.34
N GLU A 120 8.45 11.93 -0.88
CA GLU A 120 8.86 12.40 -2.21
C GLU A 120 8.15 11.62 -3.32
N ASN A 121 7.77 12.33 -4.38
CA ASN A 121 7.06 11.74 -5.51
C ASN A 121 8.01 11.06 -6.49
N ILE A 122 7.68 9.84 -6.88
CA ILE A 122 8.38 9.10 -7.92
C ILE A 122 7.42 8.87 -9.08
N ARG A 123 7.83 9.27 -10.28
CA ARG A 123 7.09 9.00 -11.51
C ARG A 123 7.67 7.79 -12.23
N ILE A 124 6.81 6.85 -12.59
CA ILE A 124 7.12 5.66 -13.38
C ILE A 124 6.33 5.73 -14.69
N LYS A 125 6.98 5.35 -15.76
CA LYS A 125 6.39 5.15 -17.10
C LYS A 125 6.91 3.81 -17.63
N PHE A 126 5.99 2.95 -18.03
CA PHE A 126 6.26 1.69 -18.72
C PHE A 126 6.36 1.85 -20.21
#